data_eee7be2c521047e7b830f35f5ba010a0
#
_entry.id   eee7be2c521047e7b830f35f5ba010a0
#
_cell.length_a   1.000
_cell.length_b   1.000
_cell.length_c   1.000
_cell.angle_alpha   90.00
_cell.angle_beta   90.00
_cell.angle_gamma   90.00
#
_symmetry.space_group_name_H-M   'P 1'
#
loop_
_entity.id
_entity.type
_entity.pdbx_description
1 polymer ?
#
loop_
_entity_poly.entity_id
_entity_poly.type
_entity_poly.pdbx_seq_one_letter_code
_entity_poly.pdbx_strand_id
1 'polypeptide(L)'
;MDGKNKILDAARTVIIRSGVNGATVRAIAIEANMTTGAIYHHYKNKEDLLYDLMNESLSVSSQIAKEMTGDSYSKERIKIEIARNTAERFHKDAENRLQYHFAHEVLLGNMDAQLKLKDKYAEWTKQIEQILIHLYGLENTRLNNAFSSWLIGAVDGVVLQYLLDVNENSIDEMMEVFDLLLEKGLPSFVERLNEQDK
;
A
#
# COMPACT_ATOMS: atom_id res chain seq x y z
N MET A 1 -2.05 17.21 -18.18
CA MET A 1 -2.32 15.97 -17.42
C MET A 1 -2.13 14.81 -18.37
N ASP A 2 -1.30 13.86 -18.07
CA ASP A 2 -1.10 12.67 -18.92
C ASP A 2 -2.42 11.89 -19.01
N GLY A 3 -2.73 11.32 -20.19
CA GLY A 3 -3.95 10.56 -20.42
C GLY A 3 -4.15 9.41 -19.44
N LYS A 4 -3.04 8.78 -19.01
CA LYS A 4 -3.03 7.72 -18.01
C LYS A 4 -3.55 8.22 -16.64
N ASN A 5 -3.01 9.31 -16.14
CA ASN A 5 -3.43 9.87 -14.84
C ASN A 5 -4.90 10.26 -14.84
N LYS A 6 -5.39 10.81 -15.97
CA LYS A 6 -6.81 11.15 -16.12
C LYS A 6 -7.71 9.91 -16.03
N ILE A 7 -7.28 8.78 -16.59
CA ILE A 7 -8.01 7.51 -16.49
C ILE A 7 -8.02 6.99 -15.07
N LEU A 8 -6.88 7.03 -14.36
CA LEU A 8 -6.78 6.56 -12.98
C LEU A 8 -7.62 7.41 -12.01
N ASP A 9 -7.62 8.75 -12.16
CA ASP A 9 -8.45 9.64 -11.36
C ASP A 9 -9.94 9.40 -11.59
N ALA A 10 -10.35 9.19 -12.86
CA ALA A 10 -11.71 8.83 -13.19
C ALA A 10 -12.11 7.47 -12.60
N ALA A 11 -11.23 6.48 -12.66
CA ALA A 11 -11.47 5.16 -12.05
C ALA A 11 -11.67 5.28 -10.53
N ARG A 12 -10.83 6.06 -9.84
CA ARG A 12 -10.95 6.36 -8.41
C ARG A 12 -12.31 6.95 -8.08
N THR A 13 -12.73 7.98 -8.81
CA THR A 13 -14.03 8.64 -8.64
C THR A 13 -15.19 7.66 -8.83
N VAL A 14 -15.14 6.82 -9.87
CA VAL A 14 -16.21 5.82 -10.14
C VAL A 14 -16.26 4.77 -9.03
N ILE A 15 -15.10 4.29 -8.53
CA ILE A 15 -15.04 3.30 -7.45
C ILE A 15 -15.65 3.84 -6.17
N ILE A 16 -15.34 5.07 -5.79
CA ILE A 16 -15.90 5.72 -4.59
C ILE A 16 -17.43 5.84 -4.71
N ARG A 17 -17.92 6.23 -5.87
CA ARG A 17 -19.35 6.44 -6.11
C ARG A 17 -20.15 5.15 -6.27
N SER A 18 -19.61 4.14 -6.95
CA SER A 18 -20.37 2.98 -7.43
C SER A 18 -19.75 1.62 -7.06
N GLY A 19 -18.69 1.63 -6.24
CA GLY A 19 -17.93 0.43 -5.88
C GLY A 19 -17.09 -0.13 -7.04
N VAL A 20 -16.26 -1.13 -6.73
CA VAL A 20 -15.36 -1.76 -7.73
C VAL A 20 -16.14 -2.44 -8.87
N ASN A 21 -17.28 -3.04 -8.57
CA ASN A 21 -18.13 -3.68 -9.59
C ASN A 21 -18.73 -2.65 -10.56
N GLY A 22 -19.03 -1.43 -10.08
CA GLY A 22 -19.51 -0.33 -10.90
C GLY A 22 -18.44 0.34 -11.77
N ALA A 23 -17.17 0.09 -11.51
CA ALA A 23 -16.04 0.64 -12.26
C ALA A 23 -15.84 -0.09 -13.59
N THR A 24 -16.82 0.01 -14.50
CA THR A 24 -16.70 -0.53 -15.86
C THR A 24 -15.86 0.41 -16.74
N VAL A 25 -15.19 -0.13 -17.78
CA VAL A 25 -14.42 0.67 -18.74
C VAL A 25 -15.28 1.81 -19.33
N ARG A 26 -16.57 1.55 -19.57
CA ARG A 26 -17.51 2.57 -20.08
C ARG A 26 -17.77 3.66 -19.05
N ALA A 27 -17.99 3.32 -17.78
CA ALA A 27 -18.21 4.30 -16.71
C ALA A 27 -16.97 5.17 -16.50
N ILE A 28 -15.79 4.56 -16.50
CA ILE A 28 -14.49 5.25 -16.38
C ILE A 28 -14.26 6.19 -17.60
N ALA A 29 -14.57 5.73 -18.80
CA ALA A 29 -14.43 6.54 -20.02
C ALA A 29 -15.33 7.79 -19.97
N ILE A 30 -16.58 7.65 -19.53
CA ILE A 30 -17.53 8.77 -19.35
C ILE A 30 -16.96 9.76 -18.32
N GLU A 31 -16.54 9.29 -17.17
CA GLU A 31 -15.97 10.11 -16.08
C GLU A 31 -14.69 10.84 -16.53
N ALA A 32 -13.82 10.16 -17.28
CA ALA A 32 -12.60 10.73 -17.84
C ALA A 32 -12.86 11.69 -19.01
N ASN A 33 -14.11 11.81 -19.51
CA ASN A 33 -14.43 12.49 -20.75
C ASN A 33 -13.55 12.00 -21.92
N MET A 34 -13.49 10.66 -22.08
CA MET A 34 -12.69 9.94 -23.09
C MET A 34 -13.56 8.89 -23.77
N THR A 35 -13.07 8.31 -24.85
CA THR A 35 -13.68 7.12 -25.45
C THR A 35 -13.17 5.85 -24.80
N THR A 36 -13.94 4.76 -24.85
CA THR A 36 -13.45 3.44 -24.41
C THR A 36 -12.22 2.97 -25.19
N GLY A 37 -12.14 3.32 -26.49
CA GLY A 37 -10.96 3.06 -27.32
C GLY A 37 -9.70 3.75 -26.80
N ALA A 38 -9.82 4.97 -26.27
CA ALA A 38 -8.71 5.68 -25.66
C ALA A 38 -8.21 4.98 -24.37
N ILE A 39 -9.12 4.40 -23.58
CA ILE A 39 -8.73 3.60 -22.41
C ILE A 39 -7.99 2.32 -22.85
N TYR A 40 -8.50 1.60 -23.84
CA TYR A 40 -7.86 0.39 -24.38
C TYR A 40 -6.51 0.64 -25.06
N HIS A 41 -6.20 1.89 -25.40
CA HIS A 41 -4.86 2.27 -25.83
C HIS A 41 -3.84 2.24 -24.68
N HIS A 42 -4.27 2.50 -23.43
CA HIS A 42 -3.43 2.50 -22.25
C HIS A 42 -3.44 1.15 -21.49
N TYR A 43 -4.59 0.46 -21.48
CA TYR A 43 -4.80 -0.76 -20.67
C TYR A 43 -5.41 -1.87 -21.51
N LYS A 44 -4.84 -3.07 -21.43
CA LYS A 44 -5.31 -4.25 -22.17
C LYS A 44 -6.72 -4.68 -21.76
N ASN A 45 -7.05 -4.54 -20.46
CA ASN A 45 -8.33 -4.89 -19.88
C ASN A 45 -8.62 -4.02 -18.64
N LYS A 46 -9.80 -4.19 -18.05
CA LYS A 46 -10.23 -3.47 -16.84
C LYS A 46 -9.36 -3.83 -15.63
N GLU A 47 -9.02 -5.09 -15.49
CA GLU A 47 -8.26 -5.62 -14.35
C GLU A 47 -6.87 -5.02 -14.29
N ASP A 48 -6.20 -4.85 -15.43
CA ASP A 48 -4.88 -4.19 -15.51
C ASP A 48 -4.96 -2.72 -15.11
N LEU A 49 -6.02 -2.00 -15.52
CA LEU A 49 -6.26 -0.62 -15.11
C LEU A 49 -6.47 -0.51 -13.58
N LEU A 50 -7.34 -1.36 -13.03
CA LEU A 50 -7.65 -1.35 -11.60
C LEU A 50 -6.43 -1.76 -10.75
N TYR A 51 -5.64 -2.73 -11.23
CA TYR A 51 -4.40 -3.13 -10.57
C TYR A 51 -3.36 -2.00 -10.59
N ASP A 52 -3.23 -1.29 -11.71
CA ASP A 52 -2.31 -0.16 -11.83
C ASP A 52 -2.69 0.98 -10.88
N LEU A 53 -4.00 1.30 -10.78
CA LEU A 53 -4.50 2.27 -9.81
C LEU A 53 -4.14 1.89 -8.37
N MET A 54 -4.39 0.65 -7.97
CA MET A 54 -4.01 0.13 -6.66
C MET A 54 -2.49 0.24 -6.45
N ASN A 55 -1.72 -0.24 -7.41
CA ASN A 55 -0.27 -0.31 -7.33
C ASN A 55 0.39 1.07 -7.21
N GLU A 56 -0.06 2.04 -8.00
CA GLU A 56 0.49 3.41 -7.97
C GLU A 56 0.29 4.05 -6.60
N SER A 57 -0.88 3.90 -6.04
CA SER A 57 -1.26 4.57 -4.79
C SER A 57 -0.73 3.90 -3.53
N LEU A 58 -0.49 2.57 -3.57
CA LEU A 58 0.02 1.81 -2.44
C LEU A 58 1.54 1.62 -2.45
N SER A 59 2.24 2.14 -3.46
CA SER A 59 3.70 2.00 -3.63
C SER A 59 4.52 3.04 -2.85
N VAL A 60 4.01 3.53 -1.73
CA VAL A 60 4.68 4.58 -0.94
C VAL A 60 5.98 4.08 -0.30
N SER A 61 6.01 2.84 0.20
CA SER A 61 7.25 2.24 0.71
C SER A 61 8.34 2.20 -0.37
N SER A 62 7.95 2.01 -1.65
CA SER A 62 8.88 2.07 -2.79
C SER A 62 9.47 3.45 -2.97
N GLN A 63 8.68 4.48 -2.74
CA GLN A 63 9.11 5.87 -2.89
C GLN A 63 10.08 6.24 -1.76
N ILE A 64 9.76 5.92 -0.52
CA ILE A 64 10.62 6.12 0.64
C ILE A 64 11.95 5.35 0.45
N ALA A 65 11.90 4.07 0.09
CA ALA A 65 13.07 3.24 -0.11
C ALA A 65 14.00 3.78 -1.24
N LYS A 66 13.44 4.36 -2.31
CA LYS A 66 14.22 5.02 -3.37
C LYS A 66 14.87 6.31 -2.90
N GLU A 67 14.17 7.10 -2.12
CA GLU A 67 14.68 8.36 -1.59
C GLU A 67 15.79 8.16 -0.55
N MET A 68 15.78 7.02 0.17
CA MET A 68 16.83 6.64 1.12
C MET A 68 18.20 6.36 0.45
N THR A 69 18.24 6.13 -0.86
CA THR A 69 19.52 5.90 -1.57
C THR A 69 20.35 7.17 -1.79
N GLY A 70 19.83 8.35 -1.44
CA GLY A 70 20.55 9.63 -1.46
C GLY A 70 21.02 10.05 -0.08
N ASP A 71 22.23 10.61 0.03
CA ASP A 71 22.87 11.09 1.28
C ASP A 71 22.10 12.21 2.02
N SER A 72 20.90 12.58 1.57
CA SER A 72 20.17 13.78 2.00
C SER A 72 19.05 13.55 3.03
N TYR A 73 18.73 12.32 3.42
CA TYR A 73 17.58 12.06 4.28
C TYR A 73 17.98 11.66 5.71
N SER A 74 17.65 12.51 6.70
CA SER A 74 17.79 12.14 8.10
C SER A 74 16.77 11.05 8.48
N LYS A 75 17.12 10.24 9.49
CA LYS A 75 16.22 9.21 10.04
C LYS A 75 14.87 9.79 10.49
N GLU A 76 14.90 10.99 11.08
CA GLU A 76 13.70 11.72 11.51
C GLU A 76 12.78 12.06 10.34
N ARG A 77 13.35 12.52 9.23
CA ARG A 77 12.56 12.81 8.02
C ARG A 77 11.89 11.55 7.46
N ILE A 78 12.60 10.44 7.43
CA ILE A 78 12.04 9.15 6.99
C ILE A 78 10.89 8.73 7.89
N LYS A 79 11.01 8.85 9.22
CA LYS A 79 9.93 8.54 10.16
C LYS A 79 8.69 9.43 9.93
N ILE A 80 8.89 10.74 9.74
CA ILE A 80 7.79 11.65 9.42
C ILE A 80 7.08 11.25 8.13
N GLU A 81 7.83 10.91 7.09
CA GLU A 81 7.25 10.44 5.82
C GLU A 81 6.49 9.11 5.99
N ILE A 82 7.00 8.17 6.79
CA ILE A 82 6.32 6.91 7.11
C ILE A 82 5.00 7.20 7.83
N ALA A 83 5.02 8.02 8.89
CA ALA A 83 3.83 8.37 9.65
C ALA A 83 2.78 9.07 8.77
N ARG A 84 3.20 10.08 8.00
CA ARG A 84 2.31 10.76 7.05
C ARG A 84 1.66 9.81 6.04
N ASN A 85 2.46 8.97 5.42
CA ASN A 85 1.95 8.04 4.41
C ASN A 85 1.06 6.94 5.00
N THR A 86 1.32 6.52 6.24
CA THR A 86 0.44 5.60 6.97
C THR A 86 -0.90 6.27 7.25
N ALA A 87 -0.91 7.52 7.71
CA ALA A 87 -2.15 8.28 7.91
C ALA A 87 -2.93 8.47 6.58
N GLU A 88 -2.24 8.85 5.49
CA GLU A 88 -2.85 8.96 4.16
C GLU A 88 -3.45 7.64 3.66
N ARG A 89 -2.87 6.49 4.07
CA ARG A 89 -3.37 5.17 3.71
C ARG A 89 -4.81 4.94 4.14
N PHE A 90 -5.22 5.46 5.31
CA PHE A 90 -6.60 5.36 5.80
C PHE A 90 -7.61 6.10 4.92
N HIS A 91 -7.18 7.13 4.19
CA HIS A 91 -8.03 7.95 3.32
C HIS A 91 -8.08 7.48 1.85
N LYS A 92 -7.31 6.45 1.48
CA LYS A 92 -7.28 5.88 0.13
C LYS A 92 -8.39 4.84 -0.09
N ASP A 93 -9.66 5.26 0.05
CA ASP A 93 -10.82 4.36 0.03
C ASP A 93 -10.90 3.50 -1.26
N ALA A 94 -10.72 4.10 -2.44
CA ALA A 94 -10.79 3.37 -3.71
C ALA A 94 -9.69 2.30 -3.81
N GLU A 95 -8.47 2.64 -3.47
CA GLU A 95 -7.30 1.75 -3.52
C GLU A 95 -7.38 0.64 -2.47
N ASN A 96 -7.88 0.98 -1.28
CA ASN A 96 -8.15 0.00 -0.23
C ASN A 96 -9.20 -1.02 -0.69
N ARG A 97 -10.33 -0.55 -1.27
CA ARG A 97 -11.34 -1.44 -1.86
C ARG A 97 -10.76 -2.33 -2.94
N LEU A 98 -9.85 -1.83 -3.77
CA LEU A 98 -9.19 -2.61 -4.82
C LEU A 98 -8.28 -3.69 -4.24
N GLN A 99 -7.50 -3.39 -3.20
CA GLN A 99 -6.65 -4.40 -2.55
C GLN A 99 -7.49 -5.59 -2.05
N TYR A 100 -8.60 -5.31 -1.35
CA TYR A 100 -9.46 -6.38 -0.85
C TYR A 100 -10.30 -7.04 -1.94
N HIS A 101 -10.65 -6.33 -3.02
CA HIS A 101 -11.26 -6.93 -4.19
C HIS A 101 -10.32 -7.96 -4.83
N PHE A 102 -9.05 -7.61 -5.07
CA PHE A 102 -8.08 -8.56 -5.61
C PHE A 102 -7.80 -9.72 -4.65
N ALA A 103 -7.73 -9.47 -3.34
CA ALA A 103 -7.61 -10.54 -2.35
C ALA A 103 -8.81 -11.49 -2.40
N HIS A 104 -10.03 -11.00 -2.54
CA HIS A 104 -11.24 -11.80 -2.72
C HIS A 104 -11.20 -12.62 -4.02
N GLU A 105 -10.76 -12.04 -5.14
CA GLU A 105 -10.57 -12.77 -6.40
C GLU A 105 -9.60 -13.95 -6.25
N VAL A 106 -8.51 -13.76 -5.49
CA VAL A 106 -7.57 -14.86 -5.18
C VAL A 106 -8.27 -15.98 -4.39
N LEU A 107 -9.09 -15.63 -3.40
CA LEU A 107 -9.86 -16.61 -2.62
C LEU A 107 -10.88 -17.38 -3.48
N LEU A 108 -11.34 -16.78 -4.57
CA LEU A 108 -12.20 -17.43 -5.58
C LEU A 108 -11.41 -18.22 -6.64
N GLY A 109 -10.08 -18.29 -6.54
CA GLY A 109 -9.22 -19.10 -7.41
C GLY A 109 -8.62 -18.34 -8.60
N ASN A 110 -8.65 -17.01 -8.63
CA ASN A 110 -8.02 -16.22 -9.69
C ASN A 110 -6.49 -16.26 -9.55
N MET A 111 -5.84 -17.11 -10.35
CA MET A 111 -4.39 -17.33 -10.32
C MET A 111 -3.60 -16.09 -10.79
N ASP A 112 -4.11 -15.31 -11.75
CA ASP A 112 -3.43 -14.12 -12.23
C ASP A 112 -3.38 -13.04 -11.14
N ALA A 113 -4.50 -12.85 -10.42
CA ALA A 113 -4.56 -11.97 -9.27
C ALA A 113 -3.61 -12.43 -8.15
N GLN A 114 -3.52 -13.75 -7.91
CA GLN A 114 -2.61 -14.34 -6.91
C GLN A 114 -1.14 -14.04 -7.23
N LEU A 115 -0.72 -14.23 -8.47
CA LEU A 115 0.65 -13.96 -8.89
C LEU A 115 0.99 -12.47 -8.73
N LYS A 116 0.12 -11.58 -9.20
CA LYS A 116 0.28 -10.13 -9.07
C LYS A 116 0.40 -9.69 -7.60
N LEU A 117 -0.47 -10.20 -6.72
CA LEU A 117 -0.40 -9.86 -5.29
C LEU A 117 0.84 -10.45 -4.63
N LYS A 118 1.23 -11.69 -4.95
CA LYS A 118 2.44 -12.33 -4.43
C LYS A 118 3.68 -11.51 -4.73
N ASP A 119 3.85 -11.08 -5.98
CA ASP A 119 4.98 -10.27 -6.39
C ASP A 119 4.98 -8.92 -5.67
N LYS A 120 3.79 -8.32 -5.50
CA LYS A 120 3.65 -7.03 -4.84
C LYS A 120 3.96 -7.10 -3.35
N TYR A 121 3.44 -8.10 -2.63
CA TYR A 121 3.75 -8.29 -1.22
C TYR A 121 5.23 -8.61 -1.00
N ALA A 122 5.86 -9.37 -1.89
CA ALA A 122 7.31 -9.62 -1.85
C ALA A 122 8.11 -8.33 -2.01
N GLU A 123 7.71 -7.45 -2.94
CA GLU A 123 8.31 -6.14 -3.13
C GLU A 123 8.19 -5.27 -1.87
N TRP A 124 6.97 -5.14 -1.32
CA TRP A 124 6.72 -4.36 -0.10
C TRP A 124 7.51 -4.88 1.10
N THR A 125 7.54 -6.20 1.30
CA THR A 125 8.30 -6.84 2.38
C THR A 125 9.77 -6.46 2.30
N LYS A 126 10.37 -6.53 1.11
CA LYS A 126 11.77 -6.15 0.89
C LYS A 126 12.02 -4.66 1.19
N GLN A 127 11.07 -3.79 0.82
CA GLN A 127 11.19 -2.35 1.07
C GLN A 127 11.09 -2.00 2.55
N ILE A 128 10.16 -2.62 3.28
CA ILE A 128 10.05 -2.47 4.75
C ILE A 128 11.32 -2.97 5.42
N GLU A 129 11.87 -4.11 5.00
CA GLU A 129 13.15 -4.61 5.50
C GLU A 129 14.27 -3.57 5.32
N GLN A 130 14.41 -2.98 4.13
CA GLN A 130 15.39 -1.93 3.86
C GLN A 130 15.20 -0.69 4.75
N ILE A 131 13.96 -0.29 4.99
CA ILE A 131 13.63 0.81 5.89
C ILE A 131 14.06 0.48 7.33
N LEU A 132 13.78 -0.73 7.82
CA LEU A 132 14.16 -1.16 9.16
C LEU A 132 15.68 -1.24 9.35
N ILE A 133 16.41 -1.72 8.34
CA ILE A 133 17.88 -1.73 8.33
C ILE A 133 18.41 -0.29 8.46
N HIS A 134 17.89 0.62 7.65
CA HIS A 134 18.37 2.01 7.65
C HIS A 134 18.03 2.77 8.94
N LEU A 135 16.80 2.63 9.43
CA LEU A 135 16.35 3.37 10.61
C LEU A 135 16.90 2.83 11.91
N TYR A 136 16.88 1.50 12.07
CA TYR A 136 17.09 0.85 13.36
C TYR A 136 18.27 -0.11 13.39
N GLY A 137 18.97 -0.29 12.25
CA GLY A 137 20.11 -1.21 12.21
C GLY A 137 19.70 -2.68 12.30
N LEU A 138 18.56 -3.05 11.70
CA LEU A 138 18.18 -4.46 11.60
C LEU A 138 19.30 -5.24 10.92
N GLU A 139 19.89 -6.21 11.60
CA GLU A 139 20.93 -7.08 11.08
C GLU A 139 20.30 -8.16 10.18
N ASN A 140 21.12 -8.87 9.38
CA ASN A 140 20.62 -9.93 8.50
C ASN A 140 20.29 -11.18 9.32
N THR A 141 19.06 -11.27 9.78
CA THR A 141 18.54 -12.39 10.54
C THR A 141 17.57 -13.24 9.72
N ARG A 142 17.36 -14.48 10.11
CA ARG A 142 16.40 -15.37 9.45
C ARG A 142 14.93 -14.89 9.57
N LEU A 143 14.65 -13.96 10.50
CA LEU A 143 13.30 -13.46 10.81
C LEU A 143 12.94 -12.14 10.12
N ASN A 144 13.89 -11.47 9.43
CA ASN A 144 13.68 -10.16 8.83
C ASN A 144 12.45 -10.11 7.90
N ASN A 145 12.37 -11.09 7.00
CA ASN A 145 11.27 -11.18 6.06
C ASN A 145 9.93 -11.40 6.76
N ALA A 146 9.90 -12.30 7.77
CA ALA A 146 8.69 -12.56 8.55
C ALA A 146 8.25 -11.33 9.34
N PHE A 147 9.19 -10.60 9.95
CA PHE A 147 8.90 -9.37 10.70
C PHE A 147 8.37 -8.27 9.79
N SER A 148 9.01 -8.05 8.65
CA SER A 148 8.55 -7.07 7.65
C SER A 148 7.15 -7.41 7.13
N SER A 149 6.88 -8.69 6.84
CA SER A 149 5.56 -9.17 6.43
C SER A 149 4.50 -8.96 7.52
N TRP A 150 4.87 -9.19 8.79
CA TRP A 150 3.97 -8.98 9.92
C TRP A 150 3.55 -7.51 10.06
N LEU A 151 4.51 -6.57 9.89
CA LEU A 151 4.22 -5.13 9.92
C LEU A 151 3.24 -4.70 8.82
N ILE A 152 3.43 -5.22 7.59
CA ILE A 152 2.48 -4.97 6.49
C ILE A 152 1.09 -5.49 6.87
N GLY A 153 1.01 -6.73 7.38
CA GLY A 153 -0.26 -7.33 7.79
C GLY A 153 -0.95 -6.58 8.93
N ALA A 154 -0.20 -5.97 9.86
CA ALA A 154 -0.76 -5.14 10.91
C ALA A 154 -1.44 -3.89 10.34
N VAL A 155 -0.76 -3.17 9.44
CA VAL A 155 -1.33 -1.98 8.77
C VAL A 155 -2.54 -2.37 7.92
N ASP A 156 -2.42 -3.41 7.10
CA ASP A 156 -3.53 -3.89 6.26
C ASP A 156 -4.74 -4.28 7.11
N GLY A 157 -4.54 -4.98 8.24
CA GLY A 157 -5.61 -5.37 9.15
C GLY A 157 -6.36 -4.18 9.75
N VAL A 158 -5.65 -3.14 10.17
CA VAL A 158 -6.27 -1.92 10.70
C VAL A 158 -7.01 -1.18 9.59
N VAL A 159 -6.42 -1.02 8.41
CA VAL A 159 -7.09 -0.40 7.25
C VAL A 159 -8.37 -1.15 6.87
N LEU A 160 -8.36 -2.49 6.92
CA LEU A 160 -9.57 -3.29 6.68
C LEU A 160 -10.67 -2.98 7.70
N GLN A 161 -10.33 -2.84 8.98
CA GLN A 161 -11.31 -2.50 10.02
C GLN A 161 -11.98 -1.15 9.75
N TYR A 162 -11.22 -0.14 9.31
CA TYR A 162 -11.78 1.16 8.90
C TYR A 162 -12.63 1.06 7.63
N LEU A 163 -12.18 0.30 6.64
CA LEU A 163 -12.93 0.10 5.39
C LEU A 163 -14.29 -0.59 5.63
N LEU A 164 -14.35 -1.45 6.64
CA LEU A 164 -15.58 -2.15 7.06
C LEU A 164 -16.42 -1.37 8.06
N ASP A 165 -15.96 -0.19 8.52
CA ASP A 165 -16.61 0.63 9.53
C ASP A 165 -16.87 -0.15 10.85
N VAL A 166 -15.87 -0.95 11.27
CA VAL A 166 -15.94 -1.78 12.51
C VAL A 166 -14.91 -1.38 13.56
N ASN A 167 -14.09 -0.35 13.30
CA ASN A 167 -13.13 0.20 14.24
C ASN A 167 -13.70 1.49 14.85
N GLU A 168 -13.92 1.50 16.17
CA GLU A 168 -14.49 2.64 16.88
C GLU A 168 -13.45 3.71 17.26
N ASN A 169 -12.14 3.40 17.17
CA ASN A 169 -11.10 4.36 17.48
C ASN A 169 -10.95 5.37 16.34
N SER A 170 -10.60 6.60 16.65
CA SER A 170 -10.28 7.61 15.65
C SER A 170 -8.95 7.29 14.94
N ILE A 171 -8.79 7.80 13.72
CA ILE A 171 -7.51 7.69 12.99
C ILE A 171 -6.38 8.36 13.79
N ASP A 172 -6.65 9.47 14.47
CA ASP A 172 -5.67 10.18 15.28
C ASP A 172 -5.16 9.30 16.44
N GLU A 173 -6.04 8.63 17.17
CA GLU A 173 -5.64 7.68 18.22
C GLU A 173 -4.82 6.52 17.67
N MET A 174 -5.18 5.99 16.51
CA MET A 174 -4.39 4.94 15.86
C MET A 174 -3.01 5.44 15.41
N MET A 175 -2.91 6.68 14.97
CA MET A 175 -1.64 7.28 14.59
C MET A 175 -0.76 7.60 15.81
N GLU A 176 -1.33 7.98 16.96
CA GLU A 176 -0.57 8.11 18.22
C GLU A 176 0.08 6.77 18.62
N VAL A 177 -0.66 5.66 18.51
CA VAL A 177 -0.12 4.31 18.76
C VAL A 177 0.97 3.97 17.73
N PHE A 178 0.74 4.28 16.46
CA PHE A 178 1.72 4.04 15.39
C PHE A 178 3.02 4.83 15.62
N ASP A 179 2.94 6.08 16.02
CA ASP A 179 4.09 6.93 16.34
C ASP A 179 4.89 6.36 17.53
N LEU A 180 4.20 5.91 18.58
CA LEU A 180 4.86 5.23 19.71
C LEU A 180 5.56 3.94 19.28
N LEU A 181 4.95 3.15 18.40
CA LEU A 181 5.60 1.97 17.83
C LEU A 181 6.84 2.33 17.02
N LEU A 182 6.75 3.36 16.17
CA LEU A 182 7.85 3.84 15.34
C LEU A 182 9.02 4.39 16.17
N GLU A 183 8.72 5.11 17.25
CA GLU A 183 9.73 5.78 18.08
C GLU A 183 10.33 4.88 19.17
N LYS A 184 9.57 3.94 19.72
CA LYS A 184 9.95 3.14 20.89
C LYS A 184 9.84 1.64 20.65
N GLY A 185 8.74 1.18 20.07
CA GLY A 185 8.44 -0.23 19.93
C GLY A 185 9.36 -0.93 18.93
N LEU A 186 9.45 -0.39 17.71
CA LEU A 186 10.27 -0.98 16.65
C LEU A 186 11.77 -0.98 16.98
N PRO A 187 12.40 0.11 17.47
CA PRO A 187 13.80 0.08 17.89
C PRO A 187 14.09 -1.00 18.90
N SER A 188 13.30 -1.07 19.98
CA SER A 188 13.48 -2.08 21.04
C SER A 188 13.27 -3.50 20.56
N PHE A 189 12.33 -3.72 19.62
CA PHE A 189 12.10 -5.03 19.03
C PHE A 189 13.25 -5.45 18.11
N VAL A 190 13.75 -4.54 17.27
CA VAL A 190 14.88 -4.79 16.36
C VAL A 190 16.14 -5.14 17.17
N GLU A 191 16.43 -4.42 18.27
CA GLU A 191 17.54 -4.73 19.16
C GLU A 191 17.47 -6.18 19.67
N ARG A 192 16.31 -6.61 20.18
CA ARG A 192 16.09 -7.98 20.63
C ARG A 192 16.19 -9.02 19.51
N LEU A 193 15.73 -8.64 18.30
CA LEU A 193 15.81 -9.53 17.15
C LEU A 193 17.26 -9.78 16.74
N ASN A 194 18.09 -8.71 16.74
CA ASN A 194 19.52 -8.81 16.46
C ASN A 194 20.30 -9.65 17.51
N GLU A 195 19.80 -9.72 18.74
CA GLU A 195 20.42 -10.52 19.81
C GLU A 195 20.13 -12.03 19.69
N GLN A 196 19.02 -12.42 19.05
CA GLN A 196 18.61 -13.84 18.98
C GLN A 196 19.45 -14.69 18.03
N ASP A 197 20.16 -14.10 17.09
CA ASP A 197 20.97 -14.81 16.09
C ASP A 197 22.48 -14.79 16.46
N LYS A 198 22.86 -14.29 17.65
CA LYS A 198 24.21 -14.35 18.24
C LYS A 198 24.37 -15.55 19.13
#